data_b90b7651cee11c7e06f2e1b1bb8379d3
#
_entry.id   b90b7651cee11c7e06f2e1b1bb8379d3
#
_cell.length_a   1.000
_cell.length_b   1.000
_cell.length_c   1.000
_cell.angle_alpha   90.00
_cell.angle_beta   90.00
_cell.angle_gamma   90.00
#
_symmetry.space_group_name_H-M   'P 1'
#
loop_
_entity.id
_entity.type
_entity.pdbx_description
1 polymer ?
#
loop_
_entity_poly.entity_id
_entity_poly.type
_entity_poly.pdbx_seq_one_letter_code
_entity_poly.pdbx_strand_id
1 'polypeptide(L)'
;MKKTMIMIIAIGLWSCAEDAAIKPDHILTADQKHNKFSKLIPPVLTVPSGAVIKAETNEASDGQLHAKAELDDLINIDFGPIHPLTGPVYVEEAEVGDILAVDVLKIELHDYGWQAI
;
A
#
# COMPACT_ATOMS: atom_id res chain seq x y z
N MET A 1 16.44 69.11 5.24
CA MET A 1 15.77 67.96 5.90
C MET A 1 15.72 66.78 4.91
N LYS A 2 16.64 65.82 5.10
CA LYS A 2 16.69 64.60 4.26
C LYS A 2 15.81 63.53 4.90
N LYS A 3 14.74 63.12 4.21
CA LYS A 3 13.89 62.00 4.64
C LYS A 3 14.53 60.69 4.17
N THR A 4 15.06 59.91 5.09
CA THR A 4 15.58 58.57 4.83
C THR A 4 14.39 57.61 4.84
N MET A 5 14.11 57.01 3.69
CA MET A 5 13.07 55.98 3.50
C MET A 5 13.69 54.60 3.79
N ILE A 6 13.32 53.97 4.88
CA ILE A 6 13.74 52.63 5.27
C ILE A 6 12.81 51.64 4.56
N MET A 7 13.36 50.90 3.59
CA MET A 7 12.66 49.82 2.87
C MET A 7 12.83 48.53 3.68
N ILE A 8 11.77 48.05 4.32
CA ILE A 8 11.74 46.77 5.04
C ILE A 8 11.46 45.70 3.99
N ILE A 9 12.48 44.90 3.69
CA ILE A 9 12.32 43.70 2.85
C ILE A 9 11.83 42.57 3.78
N ALA A 10 10.55 42.21 3.67
CA ALA A 10 9.99 41.03 4.31
C ALA A 10 10.44 39.80 3.54
N ILE A 11 11.43 39.08 4.07
CA ILE A 11 11.83 37.78 3.57
C ILE A 11 10.79 36.78 4.09
N GLY A 12 9.86 36.38 3.20
CA GLY A 12 8.94 35.29 3.46
C GLY A 12 9.72 33.97 3.54
N LEU A 13 9.84 33.41 4.74
CA LEU A 13 10.26 32.03 4.94
C LEU A 13 9.17 31.11 4.38
N TRP A 14 9.35 30.65 3.16
CA TRP A 14 8.56 29.55 2.61
C TRP A 14 9.06 28.28 3.31
N SER A 15 8.38 27.91 4.40
CA SER A 15 8.55 26.60 5.02
C SER A 15 7.99 25.56 4.04
N CYS A 16 8.87 24.85 3.33
CA CYS A 16 8.51 23.56 2.78
C CYS A 16 8.20 22.65 3.97
N ALA A 17 6.92 22.32 4.16
CA ALA A 17 6.58 21.20 5.03
C ALA A 17 7.18 19.96 4.36
N GLU A 18 8.25 19.41 4.92
CA GLU A 18 8.73 18.10 4.62
C GLU A 18 7.59 17.13 4.97
N ASP A 19 7.07 16.40 3.99
CA ASP A 19 6.14 15.31 4.25
C ASP A 19 6.80 14.38 5.27
N ALA A 20 6.26 14.35 6.48
CA ALA A 20 6.77 13.49 7.53
C ALA A 20 6.69 12.05 7.01
N ALA A 21 7.85 11.41 6.87
CA ALA A 21 7.92 10.06 6.34
C ALA A 21 7.05 9.12 7.21
N ILE A 22 6.05 8.50 6.58
CA ILE A 22 5.20 7.52 7.25
C ILE A 22 6.08 6.35 7.66
N LYS A 23 6.21 6.14 8.98
CA LYS A 23 6.96 5.01 9.52
C LYS A 23 5.98 3.88 9.83
N PRO A 24 6.08 2.73 9.14
CA PRO A 24 5.25 1.59 9.45
C PRO A 24 5.71 0.92 10.76
N ASP A 25 4.74 0.44 11.54
CA ASP A 25 4.98 -0.39 12.72
C ASP A 25 5.30 -1.83 12.30
N HIS A 26 4.68 -2.29 11.20
CA HIS A 26 4.83 -3.63 10.67
C HIS A 26 5.03 -3.62 9.16
N ILE A 27 5.72 -4.66 8.67
CA ILE A 27 5.89 -4.91 7.24
C ILE A 27 5.32 -6.28 6.92
N LEU A 28 4.44 -6.33 5.93
CA LEU A 28 3.87 -7.53 5.36
C LEU A 28 4.44 -7.73 3.98
N THR A 29 5.17 -8.81 3.77
CA THR A 29 5.85 -9.08 2.51
C THR A 29 4.95 -9.83 1.52
N ALA A 30 5.19 -9.70 0.23
CA ALA A 30 4.35 -10.27 -0.83
C ALA A 30 4.31 -11.81 -0.87
N ASP A 31 5.24 -12.49 -0.21
CA ASP A 31 5.25 -13.94 -0.04
C ASP A 31 4.26 -14.43 1.03
N GLN A 32 3.87 -13.56 1.97
CA GLN A 32 2.85 -13.83 2.98
C GLN A 32 1.45 -13.69 2.38
N LYS A 33 1.08 -14.60 1.49
CA LYS A 33 -0.12 -14.50 0.67
C LYS A 33 -0.97 -15.76 0.66
N HIS A 34 -2.22 -15.57 0.29
CA HIS A 34 -3.18 -16.63 -0.05
C HIS A 34 -4.08 -16.14 -1.20
N ASN A 35 -4.93 -17.00 -1.75
CA ASN A 35 -5.87 -16.66 -2.82
C ASN A 35 -7.30 -17.12 -2.53
N LYS A 36 -7.66 -17.23 -1.26
CA LYS A 36 -8.99 -17.70 -0.84
C LYS A 36 -9.54 -16.87 0.32
N PHE A 37 -10.84 -16.64 0.31
CA PHE A 37 -11.55 -16.08 1.43
C PHE A 37 -12.02 -17.21 2.35
N SER A 38 -11.29 -17.44 3.46
CA SER A 38 -11.60 -18.47 4.43
C SER A 38 -11.14 -18.08 5.83
N LYS A 39 -12.04 -18.24 6.79
CA LYS A 39 -11.73 -18.04 8.22
C LYS A 39 -10.77 -19.09 8.78
N LEU A 40 -10.47 -20.15 8.02
CA LEU A 40 -9.54 -21.20 8.42
C LEU A 40 -8.08 -20.86 8.08
N ILE A 41 -7.84 -19.81 7.31
CA ILE A 41 -6.49 -19.33 7.03
C ILE A 41 -6.00 -18.58 8.27
N PRO A 42 -4.92 -19.05 8.93
CA PRO A 42 -4.40 -18.38 10.11
C PRO A 42 -3.84 -16.99 9.72
N PRO A 43 -3.98 -15.99 10.60
CA PRO A 43 -3.36 -14.70 10.36
C PRO A 43 -1.83 -14.81 10.36
N VAL A 44 -1.19 -14.11 9.44
CA VAL A 44 0.28 -14.00 9.36
C VAL A 44 0.80 -12.84 10.19
N LEU A 45 -0.08 -11.93 10.59
CA LEU A 45 0.22 -10.76 11.40
C LEU A 45 -0.96 -10.48 12.35
N THR A 46 -0.66 -10.16 13.59
CA THR A 46 -1.61 -9.69 14.61
C THR A 46 -1.20 -8.30 15.06
N VAL A 47 -2.15 -7.36 15.06
CA VAL A 47 -1.89 -5.95 15.37
C VAL A 47 -2.99 -5.34 16.23
N PRO A 48 -2.67 -4.36 17.06
CA PRO A 48 -3.68 -3.54 17.73
C PRO A 48 -4.36 -2.58 16.74
N SER A 49 -5.51 -2.05 17.13
CA SER A 49 -6.18 -0.97 16.40
C SER A 49 -5.26 0.25 16.25
N GLY A 50 -5.26 0.89 15.08
CA GLY A 50 -4.43 2.05 14.77
C GLY A 50 -3.00 1.73 14.34
N ALA A 51 -2.60 0.47 14.25
CA ALA A 51 -1.29 0.07 13.74
C ALA A 51 -1.10 0.49 12.27
N VAL A 52 0.11 0.94 11.93
CA VAL A 52 0.50 1.30 10.56
C VAL A 52 1.25 0.13 9.93
N ILE A 53 0.70 -0.39 8.84
CA ILE A 53 1.24 -1.55 8.13
C ILE A 53 1.70 -1.12 6.74
N LYS A 54 2.95 -1.43 6.38
CA LYS A 54 3.40 -1.44 4.99
C LYS A 54 3.16 -2.83 4.43
N ALA A 55 2.23 -2.97 3.51
CA ALA A 55 1.94 -4.24 2.83
C ALA A 55 2.46 -4.21 1.40
N GLU A 56 3.25 -5.20 1.03
CA GLU A 56 3.60 -5.49 -0.36
C GLU A 56 2.53 -6.40 -0.96
N THR A 57 2.16 -6.14 -2.20
CA THR A 57 1.13 -6.92 -2.89
C THR A 57 1.64 -7.42 -4.23
N ASN A 58 1.22 -8.60 -4.63
CA ASN A 58 1.42 -9.09 -5.98
C ASN A 58 0.32 -8.57 -6.90
N GLU A 59 0.61 -8.50 -8.20
CA GLU A 59 -0.40 -8.24 -9.21
C GLU A 59 -1.34 -9.46 -9.39
N ALA A 60 -2.46 -9.25 -10.08
CA ALA A 60 -3.56 -10.21 -10.11
C ALA A 60 -3.23 -11.59 -10.68
N SER A 61 -2.23 -11.71 -11.56
CA SER A 61 -1.81 -12.99 -12.13
C SER A 61 -0.81 -13.75 -11.26
N ASP A 62 -0.39 -13.18 -10.13
CA ASP A 62 0.66 -13.72 -9.25
C ASP A 62 2.02 -13.88 -9.95
N GLY A 63 2.40 -12.90 -10.78
CA GLY A 63 3.67 -12.86 -11.49
C GLY A 63 3.70 -13.61 -12.82
N GLN A 64 2.59 -14.21 -13.26
CA GLN A 64 2.52 -14.90 -14.54
C GLN A 64 2.56 -13.92 -15.72
N LEU A 65 1.98 -12.71 -15.56
CA LEU A 65 2.03 -11.67 -16.57
C LEU A 65 3.03 -10.58 -16.13
N HIS A 66 3.97 -10.26 -16.99
CA HIS A 66 5.03 -9.30 -16.75
C HIS A 66 5.19 -8.33 -17.94
N ALA A 67 6.03 -7.33 -17.82
CA ALA A 67 6.20 -6.27 -18.84
C ALA A 67 6.58 -6.78 -20.25
N LYS A 68 7.04 -8.03 -20.37
CA LYS A 68 7.39 -8.67 -21.65
C LYS A 68 6.46 -9.85 -21.97
N ALA A 69 5.36 -10.01 -21.25
CA ALA A 69 4.40 -11.07 -21.51
C ALA A 69 3.77 -10.89 -22.90
N GLU A 70 3.58 -12.01 -23.59
CA GLU A 70 2.98 -12.09 -24.91
C GLU A 70 1.56 -12.68 -24.81
N LEU A 71 0.86 -12.75 -25.94
CA LEU A 71 -0.51 -13.29 -25.97
C LEU A 71 -0.58 -14.75 -25.48
N ASP A 72 0.44 -15.53 -25.78
CA ASP A 72 0.51 -16.93 -25.35
C ASP A 72 0.61 -17.07 -23.84
N ASP A 73 1.28 -16.15 -23.14
CA ASP A 73 1.33 -16.13 -21.68
C ASP A 73 -0.06 -15.88 -21.08
N LEU A 74 -0.83 -14.99 -21.71
CA LEU A 74 -2.20 -14.71 -21.28
C LEU A 74 -3.15 -15.88 -21.54
N ILE A 75 -3.01 -16.56 -22.69
CA ILE A 75 -3.85 -17.71 -23.05
C ILE A 75 -3.58 -18.91 -22.14
N ASN A 76 -2.34 -19.07 -21.69
CA ASN A 76 -1.91 -20.21 -20.86
C ASN A 76 -1.84 -19.91 -19.37
N ILE A 77 -2.44 -18.81 -18.92
CA ILE A 77 -2.43 -18.42 -17.50
C ILE A 77 -3.02 -19.53 -16.62
N ASP A 78 -2.32 -19.87 -15.54
CA ASP A 78 -2.86 -20.75 -14.50
C ASP A 78 -3.80 -19.95 -13.59
N PHE A 79 -5.07 -20.34 -13.56
CA PHE A 79 -6.08 -19.72 -12.70
C PHE A 79 -6.01 -20.16 -11.22
N GLY A 80 -5.15 -21.13 -10.89
CA GLY A 80 -4.99 -21.62 -9.52
C GLY A 80 -4.49 -20.55 -8.54
N PRO A 81 -3.39 -19.87 -8.81
CA PRO A 81 -2.78 -18.87 -7.91
C PRO A 81 -3.29 -17.44 -8.08
N ILE A 82 -4.13 -17.14 -9.08
CA ILE A 82 -4.55 -15.77 -9.38
C ILE A 82 -5.26 -15.09 -8.21
N HIS A 83 -5.27 -13.74 -8.25
CA HIS A 83 -5.81 -12.86 -7.23
C HIS A 83 -5.19 -13.10 -5.84
N PRO A 84 -3.85 -13.07 -5.73
CA PRO A 84 -3.19 -13.22 -4.45
C PRO A 84 -3.57 -12.07 -3.51
N LEU A 85 -3.77 -12.43 -2.25
CA LEU A 85 -4.11 -11.52 -1.14
C LEU A 85 -2.99 -11.60 -0.11
N THR A 86 -2.31 -10.51 0.17
CA THR A 86 -1.30 -10.46 1.23
C THR A 86 -1.97 -10.41 2.59
N GLY A 87 -1.61 -11.31 3.49
CA GLY A 87 -2.24 -11.48 4.79
C GLY A 87 -2.63 -12.95 5.05
N PRO A 88 -3.63 -13.20 5.92
CA PRO A 88 -4.52 -12.26 6.61
C PRO A 88 -3.87 -11.49 7.77
N VAL A 89 -4.45 -10.35 8.10
CA VAL A 89 -4.11 -9.59 9.31
C VAL A 89 -5.23 -9.73 10.32
N TYR A 90 -4.88 -10.00 11.57
CA TYR A 90 -5.82 -10.01 12.69
C TYR A 90 -5.68 -8.72 13.51
N VAL A 91 -6.81 -8.07 13.80
CA VAL A 91 -6.86 -6.91 14.69
C VAL A 91 -7.35 -7.36 16.05
N GLU A 92 -6.53 -7.17 17.10
CA GLU A 92 -6.74 -7.78 18.43
C GLU A 92 -8.09 -7.44 19.08
N GLU A 93 -8.54 -6.20 18.91
CA GLU A 93 -9.76 -5.70 19.54
C GLU A 93 -11.02 -5.85 18.69
N ALA A 94 -10.89 -6.35 17.45
CA ALA A 94 -12.02 -6.46 16.52
C ALA A 94 -12.87 -7.69 16.82
N GLU A 95 -14.19 -7.49 16.93
CA GLU A 95 -15.16 -8.54 17.17
C GLU A 95 -16.12 -8.71 15.97
N VAL A 96 -16.79 -9.84 15.93
CA VAL A 96 -17.81 -10.10 14.88
C VAL A 96 -18.95 -9.11 14.99
N GLY A 97 -19.15 -8.31 13.94
CA GLY A 97 -20.17 -7.26 13.89
C GLY A 97 -19.58 -5.85 13.94
N ASP A 98 -18.30 -5.70 14.22
CA ASP A 98 -17.61 -4.42 14.18
C ASP A 98 -17.41 -3.94 12.73
N ILE A 99 -17.21 -2.63 12.60
CA ILE A 99 -16.82 -1.99 11.34
C ILE A 99 -15.32 -1.73 11.40
N LEU A 100 -14.57 -2.36 10.49
CA LEU A 100 -13.14 -2.10 10.32
C LEU A 100 -12.95 -0.89 9.39
N ALA A 101 -12.34 0.17 9.90
CA ALA A 101 -11.91 1.32 9.10
C ALA A 101 -10.44 1.13 8.70
N VAL A 102 -10.15 1.23 7.40
CA VAL A 102 -8.79 1.13 6.85
C VAL A 102 -8.45 2.41 6.12
N ASP A 103 -7.47 3.15 6.61
CA ASP A 103 -6.97 4.37 5.98
C ASP A 103 -5.78 4.04 5.09
N VAL A 104 -5.90 4.31 3.78
CA VAL A 104 -4.80 4.15 2.82
C VAL A 104 -3.94 5.39 2.86
N LEU A 105 -2.82 5.34 3.58
CA LEU A 105 -1.93 6.47 3.79
C LEU A 105 -1.03 6.76 2.59
N LYS A 106 -0.59 5.72 1.88
CA LYS A 106 0.29 5.83 0.71
C LYS A 106 0.14 4.61 -0.19
N ILE A 107 0.25 4.84 -1.50
CA ILE A 107 0.36 3.78 -2.50
C ILE A 107 1.65 4.00 -3.29
N GLU A 108 2.51 2.99 -3.34
CA GLU A 108 3.71 2.97 -4.15
C GLU A 108 3.49 1.98 -5.30
N LEU A 109 3.49 2.49 -6.53
CA LEU A 109 3.26 1.68 -7.72
C LEU A 109 4.57 1.16 -8.29
N HIS A 110 4.52 0.01 -8.94
CA HIS A 110 5.60 -0.47 -9.80
C HIS A 110 5.65 0.31 -11.13
N ASP A 111 6.76 0.17 -11.86
CA ASP A 111 7.01 0.91 -13.10
C ASP A 111 6.07 0.51 -14.25
N TYR A 112 5.35 -0.60 -14.13
CA TYR A 112 4.39 -1.05 -15.12
C TYR A 112 3.12 -1.62 -14.48
N GLY A 113 2.04 -1.64 -15.24
CA GLY A 113 0.81 -2.34 -14.93
C GLY A 113 0.22 -2.93 -16.23
N TRP A 114 -0.70 -3.86 -16.08
CA TRP A 114 -1.41 -4.46 -17.21
C TRP A 114 -2.90 -4.52 -16.95
N GLN A 115 -3.65 -4.65 -18.02
CA GLN A 115 -5.10 -4.88 -18.00
C GLN A 115 -5.45 -5.84 -19.13
N ALA A 116 -6.29 -6.82 -18.83
CA ALA A 116 -6.93 -7.69 -19.82
C ALA A 116 -8.46 -7.55 -19.74
N ILE A 117 -9.14 -7.67 -20.90
CA ILE A 117 -10.58 -7.61 -21.05
C ILE A 117 -11.05 -8.90 -21.72
#